data_8f4436a8c6d3bda8771c39129214da77
#
_entry.id   8f4436a8c6d3bda8771c39129214da77
#
_cell.length_a   1.000
_cell.length_b   1.000
_cell.length_c   1.000
_cell.angle_alpha   90.00
_cell.angle_beta   90.00
_cell.angle_gamma   90.00
#
_symmetry.space_group_name_H-M   'P 1'
#
loop_
_entity.id
_entity.type
_entity.pdbx_description
1 polymer ?
#
loop_
_entity_poly.entity_id
_entity_poly.type
_entity_poly.pdbx_seq_one_letter_code
_entity_poly.pdbx_strand_id
1 'polypeptide(L)'
;MAIDQVRKKQLRNIGHQLTPVVTVAERGLTEGVSAELERALNDHELIKIKLAINEPAVRKALSVEICEQHQAELIQNIGKVALIFRAAKKPNPKLSNLLRFALAGAK
;
A
#
# COMPACT_ATOMS: atom_id res chain seq x y z
N MET A 1 6.41 -11.77 -7.44
CA MET A 1 7.70 -12.15 -6.84
C MET A 1 7.70 -11.75 -5.37
N ALA A 2 8.08 -12.68 -4.51
CA ALA A 2 8.07 -12.40 -3.08
C ALA A 2 9.19 -11.44 -2.70
N ILE A 3 8.86 -10.51 -1.81
CA ILE A 3 9.82 -9.53 -1.31
C ILE A 3 10.54 -10.14 -0.09
N ASP A 4 11.86 -10.03 -0.03
CA ASP A 4 12.60 -10.57 1.10
C ASP A 4 12.39 -9.74 2.38
N GLN A 5 12.84 -10.26 3.51
CA GLN A 5 12.61 -9.64 4.81
C GLN A 5 13.31 -8.30 4.97
N VAL A 6 14.50 -8.17 4.38
CA VAL A 6 15.25 -6.90 4.43
C VAL A 6 14.48 -5.81 3.70
N ARG A 7 13.96 -6.13 2.52
CA ARG A 7 13.18 -5.17 1.73
C ARG A 7 11.88 -4.81 2.44
N LYS A 8 11.20 -5.79 3.02
CA LYS A 8 9.97 -5.52 3.78
C LYS A 8 10.23 -4.58 4.95
N LYS A 9 11.34 -4.77 5.66
CA LYS A 9 11.69 -3.90 6.77
C LYS A 9 11.91 -2.46 6.30
N GLN A 10 12.61 -2.28 5.19
CA GLN A 10 12.83 -0.96 4.61
C GLN A 10 11.50 -0.30 4.25
N LEU A 11 10.60 -1.06 3.62
CA LEU A 11 9.29 -0.55 3.23
C LEU A 11 8.43 -0.19 4.45
N ARG A 12 8.49 -0.99 5.52
CA ARG A 12 7.78 -0.67 6.75
C ARG A 12 8.30 0.63 7.38
N ASN A 13 9.60 0.85 7.34
CA ASN A 13 10.20 2.08 7.88
C ASN A 13 9.70 3.31 7.12
N ILE A 14 9.64 3.23 5.79
CA ILE A 14 9.07 4.30 4.99
C ILE A 14 7.58 4.47 5.33
N GLY A 15 6.87 3.35 5.45
CA GLY A 15 5.45 3.34 5.74
C GLY A 15 5.06 4.06 7.02
N HIS A 16 5.95 4.07 8.03
CA HIS A 16 5.68 4.77 9.28
C HIS A 16 5.47 6.27 9.08
N GLN A 17 5.98 6.82 8.00
CA GLN A 17 5.87 8.25 7.71
C GLN A 17 4.70 8.57 6.78
N LEU A 18 3.98 7.56 6.32
CA LEU A 18 2.89 7.74 5.39
C LEU A 18 1.55 7.81 6.11
N THR A 19 0.58 8.46 5.46
CA THR A 19 -0.82 8.46 5.90
C THR A 19 -1.65 7.70 4.89
N PRO A 20 -2.80 7.13 5.29
CA PRO A 20 -3.65 6.42 4.33
C PRO A 20 -4.13 7.33 3.21
N VAL A 21 -4.05 6.85 1.97
CA VAL A 21 -4.47 7.61 0.79
C VAL A 21 -5.75 7.07 0.17
N VAL A 22 -6.15 5.84 0.55
CA VAL A 22 -7.40 5.24 0.10
C VAL A 22 -8.09 4.65 1.31
N THR A 23 -9.41 4.81 1.38
CA THR A 23 -10.22 4.18 2.43
C THR A 23 -11.15 3.17 1.80
N VAL A 24 -11.14 1.94 2.32
CA VAL A 24 -12.02 0.87 1.89
C VAL A 24 -13.00 0.59 3.02
N ALA A 25 -14.29 0.75 2.75
CA ALA A 25 -15.34 0.51 3.73
C ALA A 25 -16.01 -0.84 3.49
N GLU A 26 -17.13 -1.07 4.15
CA GLU A 26 -17.81 -2.37 4.14
C GLU A 26 -18.23 -2.85 2.75
N ARG A 27 -18.37 -1.95 1.80
CA ARG A 27 -18.67 -2.34 0.42
C ARG A 27 -17.50 -3.06 -0.27
N GLY A 28 -16.31 -2.99 0.32
CA GLY A 28 -15.14 -3.67 -0.20
C GLY A 28 -14.60 -3.02 -1.47
N LEU A 29 -14.16 -3.86 -2.41
CA LEU A 29 -13.55 -3.41 -3.66
C LEU A 29 -14.60 -3.04 -4.70
N THR A 30 -15.13 -1.82 -4.58
CA THR A 30 -16.00 -1.26 -5.62
C THR A 30 -15.13 -0.81 -6.80
N GLU A 31 -15.76 -0.52 -7.96
CA GLU A 31 -15.05 0.00 -9.11
C GLU A 31 -14.31 1.30 -8.79
N GLY A 32 -14.96 2.18 -8.03
CA GLY A 32 -14.35 3.45 -7.65
C GLY A 32 -13.13 3.27 -6.77
N VAL A 33 -13.22 2.40 -5.76
CA VAL A 33 -12.10 2.09 -4.88
C VAL A 33 -10.98 1.43 -5.66
N SER A 34 -11.30 0.50 -6.55
CA SER A 34 -10.30 -0.17 -7.37
C SER A 34 -9.55 0.83 -8.26
N ALA A 35 -10.25 1.78 -8.84
CA ALA A 35 -9.63 2.83 -9.66
C ALA A 35 -8.70 3.72 -8.82
N GLU A 36 -9.13 4.07 -7.60
CA GLU A 36 -8.29 4.85 -6.70
C GLU A 36 -7.02 4.09 -6.31
N LEU A 37 -7.14 2.78 -6.05
CA LEU A 37 -5.99 1.95 -5.70
C LEU A 37 -5.00 1.88 -6.86
N GLU A 38 -5.49 1.70 -8.10
CA GLU A 38 -4.61 1.66 -9.27
C GLU A 38 -3.85 2.97 -9.43
N ARG A 39 -4.53 4.08 -9.30
CA ARG A 39 -3.90 5.38 -9.40
C ARG A 39 -2.86 5.59 -8.30
N ALA A 40 -3.23 5.28 -7.06
CA ALA A 40 -2.34 5.47 -5.93
C ALA A 40 -1.08 4.60 -6.04
N LEU A 41 -1.23 3.34 -6.46
CA LEU A 41 -0.09 2.45 -6.64
C LEU A 41 0.81 2.90 -7.78
N ASN A 42 0.21 3.37 -8.88
CA ASN A 42 1.00 3.88 -10.02
C ASN A 42 1.78 5.14 -9.64
N ASP A 43 1.17 6.02 -8.86
CA ASP A 43 1.79 7.29 -8.48
C ASP A 43 2.81 7.14 -7.35
N HIS A 44 2.48 6.33 -6.35
CA HIS A 44 3.24 6.32 -5.08
C HIS A 44 3.99 5.03 -4.81
N GLU A 45 3.70 3.96 -5.48
CA GLU A 45 4.27 2.61 -5.34
C GLU A 45 4.02 1.98 -3.97
N LEU A 46 4.37 2.65 -2.90
CA LEU A 46 4.11 2.20 -1.53
C LEU A 46 3.04 3.10 -0.93
N ILE A 47 1.92 2.50 -0.53
CA ILE A 47 0.80 3.26 0.03
C ILE A 47 0.25 2.60 1.28
N LYS A 48 -0.36 3.41 2.14
CA LYS A 48 -1.21 2.93 3.22
C LYS A 48 -2.66 3.04 2.79
N ILE A 49 -3.43 2.03 3.14
CA ILE A 49 -4.88 2.05 2.92
C ILE A 49 -5.56 1.83 4.26
N LYS A 50 -6.70 2.50 4.46
CA LYS A 50 -7.50 2.31 5.65
C LYS A 50 -8.63 1.36 5.33
N LEU A 51 -8.76 0.30 6.13
CA LEU A 51 -9.84 -0.67 6.02
C LEU A 51 -10.84 -0.37 7.13
N ALA A 52 -11.86 0.42 6.80
CA ALA A 52 -12.84 0.91 7.78
C ALA A 52 -13.89 -0.20 8.05
N ILE A 53 -13.43 -1.31 8.58
CA ILE A 53 -14.22 -2.49 8.88
C ILE A 53 -13.83 -2.95 10.27
N ASN A 54 -14.81 -3.24 11.11
CA ASN A 54 -14.56 -3.55 12.51
C ASN A 54 -13.97 -4.94 12.75
N GLU A 55 -14.36 -5.93 11.95
CA GLU A 55 -13.91 -7.31 12.16
C GLU A 55 -12.50 -7.57 11.63
N PRO A 56 -11.56 -7.95 12.49
CA PRO A 56 -10.17 -8.18 12.06
C PRO A 56 -10.03 -9.24 10.97
N ALA A 57 -10.80 -10.32 11.05
CA ALA A 57 -10.73 -11.38 10.05
C ALA A 57 -11.15 -10.87 8.67
N VAL A 58 -12.19 -10.02 8.61
CA VAL A 58 -12.66 -9.45 7.36
C VAL A 58 -11.60 -8.48 6.80
N ARG A 59 -10.99 -7.67 7.65
CA ARG A 59 -9.93 -6.76 7.21
C ARG A 59 -8.76 -7.53 6.60
N LYS A 60 -8.35 -8.62 7.25
CA LYS A 60 -7.24 -9.42 6.76
C LYS A 60 -7.56 -10.04 5.40
N ALA A 61 -8.73 -10.63 5.27
CA ALA A 61 -9.17 -11.23 4.02
C ALA A 61 -9.24 -10.20 2.90
N LEU A 62 -9.77 -9.01 3.20
CA LEU A 62 -9.89 -7.94 2.22
C LEU A 62 -8.52 -7.43 1.78
N SER A 63 -7.57 -7.29 2.69
CA SER A 63 -6.22 -6.84 2.31
C SER A 63 -5.55 -7.83 1.37
N VAL A 64 -5.75 -9.14 1.58
CA VAL A 64 -5.23 -10.16 0.68
C VAL A 64 -5.90 -10.07 -0.68
N GLU A 65 -7.23 -9.92 -0.71
CA GLU A 65 -7.97 -9.78 -1.96
C GLU A 65 -7.52 -8.57 -2.76
N ILE A 66 -7.34 -7.43 -2.10
CA ILE A 66 -6.84 -6.22 -2.74
C ILE A 66 -5.47 -6.46 -3.39
N CYS A 67 -4.57 -7.07 -2.65
CA CYS A 67 -3.23 -7.35 -3.16
C CYS A 67 -3.26 -8.32 -4.35
N GLU A 68 -4.11 -9.33 -4.29
CA GLU A 68 -4.24 -10.26 -5.40
C GLU A 68 -4.79 -9.59 -6.65
N GLN A 69 -5.84 -8.78 -6.51
CA GLN A 69 -6.46 -8.13 -7.66
C GLN A 69 -5.58 -7.05 -8.29
N HIS A 70 -4.79 -6.36 -7.48
CA HIS A 70 -3.95 -5.27 -7.96
C HIS A 70 -2.49 -5.66 -8.12
N GLN A 71 -2.17 -6.95 -7.94
CA GLN A 71 -0.81 -7.46 -8.08
C GLN A 71 0.18 -6.70 -7.19
N ALA A 72 -0.26 -6.43 -5.98
CA ALA A 72 0.54 -5.75 -4.97
C ALA A 72 1.00 -6.74 -3.91
N GLU A 73 2.03 -6.34 -3.16
CA GLU A 73 2.51 -7.12 -2.03
C GLU A 73 2.00 -6.51 -0.74
N LEU A 74 1.52 -7.36 0.16
CA LEU A 74 1.11 -6.92 1.49
C LEU A 74 2.35 -6.85 2.36
N ILE A 75 2.71 -5.64 2.77
CA ILE A 75 3.93 -5.41 3.55
C ILE A 75 3.64 -5.49 5.05
N GLN A 76 2.53 -4.90 5.48
CA GLN A 76 2.18 -4.87 6.89
C GLN A 76 0.69 -4.66 7.06
N ASN A 77 0.14 -5.22 8.13
CA ASN A 77 -1.28 -5.10 8.44
C ASN A 77 -1.40 -4.83 9.94
N ILE A 78 -1.68 -3.59 10.30
CA ILE A 78 -1.80 -3.17 11.70
C ILE A 78 -3.14 -2.51 11.92
N GLY A 79 -3.97 -3.10 12.79
CA GLY A 79 -5.29 -2.56 13.09
C GLY A 79 -6.11 -2.39 11.81
N LYS A 80 -6.58 -1.18 11.56
CA LYS A 80 -7.40 -0.88 10.39
C LYS A 80 -6.59 -0.38 9.21
N VAL A 81 -5.26 -0.48 9.25
CA VAL A 81 -4.39 0.02 8.20
C VAL A 81 -3.59 -1.10 7.58
N ALA A 82 -3.49 -1.11 6.26
CA ALA A 82 -2.63 -2.02 5.53
C ALA A 82 -1.62 -1.22 4.71
N LEU A 83 -0.38 -1.70 4.71
CA LEU A 83 0.69 -1.12 3.91
C LEU A 83 0.94 -2.06 2.74
N ILE A 84 0.75 -1.56 1.51
CA ILE A 84 0.90 -2.38 0.31
C ILE A 84 1.87 -1.72 -0.67
N PHE A 85 2.51 -2.54 -1.49
CA PHE A 85 3.53 -2.10 -2.43
C PHE A 85 3.36 -2.73 -3.80
N ARG A 86 3.54 -1.92 -4.84
CA ARG A 86 3.65 -2.38 -6.22
C ARG A 86 4.59 -1.44 -6.97
N ALA A 87 5.66 -2.01 -7.55
CA ALA A 87 6.60 -1.20 -8.34
C ALA A 87 5.92 -0.65 -9.59
N ALA A 88 6.09 0.64 -9.85
CA ALA A 88 5.57 1.28 -11.04
C ALA A 88 6.51 1.04 -12.23
N LYS A 89 5.94 0.96 -13.44
CA LYS A 89 6.76 0.79 -14.64
C LYS A 89 7.65 2.00 -14.89
N LYS A 90 7.11 3.19 -14.63
CA LYS A 90 7.85 4.44 -14.74
C LYS A 90 7.64 5.26 -13.47
N PRO A 91 8.44 5.00 -12.43
CA PRO A 91 8.26 5.72 -11.16
C PRO A 91 8.43 7.22 -11.34
N ASN A 92 7.54 7.97 -10.71
CA ASN A 92 7.60 9.43 -10.70
C ASN A 92 8.39 9.89 -9.47
N PRO A 93 9.58 10.50 -9.63
CA PRO A 93 10.38 10.89 -8.47
C PRO A 93 9.69 11.88 -7.53
N LYS A 94 8.72 12.63 -8.03
CA LYS A 94 7.99 13.59 -7.22
C LYS A 94 6.87 12.95 -6.40
N LEU A 95 6.36 11.81 -6.84
CA LEU A 95 5.21 11.15 -6.23
C LEU A 95 5.54 9.81 -5.57
N SER A 96 6.51 9.07 -6.12
CA SER A 96 6.86 7.76 -5.56
C SER A 96 7.39 7.89 -4.14
N ASN A 97 6.74 7.21 -3.21
CA ASN A 97 7.17 7.23 -1.82
C ASN A 97 8.54 6.58 -1.63
N LEU A 98 8.92 5.65 -2.51
CA LEU A 98 10.24 5.05 -2.46
C LEU A 98 11.32 6.04 -2.86
N LEU A 99 11.13 6.72 -3.99
CA LEU A 99 12.13 7.65 -4.49
C LEU A 99 12.24 8.90 -3.62
N ARG A 100 11.11 9.41 -3.15
CA ARG A 100 11.10 10.58 -2.27
C ARG A 100 11.86 10.35 -0.98
N PHE A 101 11.59 9.21 -0.32
CA PHE A 101 12.21 8.90 0.96
C PHE A 101 13.65 8.38 0.79
N ALA A 102 13.94 7.72 -0.32
CA ALA A 102 15.31 7.32 -0.62
C ALA A 102 16.22 8.54 -0.80
N LEU A 103 15.73 9.56 -1.53
CA LEU A 103 16.47 10.80 -1.70
C LEU A 103 16.68 11.53 -0.38
N ALA A 104 15.66 11.57 0.47
CA ALA A 104 15.74 12.18 1.78
C ALA A 104 16.73 11.44 2.69
N GLY A 105 16.79 10.11 2.56
CA GLY A 105 17.69 9.29 3.38
C GLY A 105 19.12 9.22 2.89
N ALA A 106 19.38 9.74 1.69
CA ALA A 106 20.72 9.68 1.07
C ALA A 106 21.70 10.73 1.59
N LYS A 107 21.30 11.51 2.54
CA LYS A 107 22.15 12.55 3.10
C LYS A 107 23.29 11.99 3.92
#